data_1ea322bf80ee419c51c86a27b0332648
#
_entry.id   1ea322bf80ee419c51c86a27b0332648
#
_cell.length_a   1.000
_cell.length_b   1.000
_cell.length_c   1.000
_cell.angle_alpha   90.00
_cell.angle_beta   90.00
_cell.angle_gamma   90.00
#
_symmetry.space_group_name_H-M   'P 1'
#
loop_
_entity.id
_entity.type
_entity.pdbx_description
1 polymer ?
#
loop_
_entity_poly.entity_id
_entity_poly.type
_entity_poly.pdbx_seq_one_letter_code
_entity_poly.pdbx_strand_id
1 'polypeptide(L)'
;MKEGRLEASMVMFGALDELFEKTRVRPKDVGVLVVNCSIFNPTPSLSAMIINHYKMRGNILSYNLGGMGCSAGIIAVDLARDMLQANPNNFAVVVSTEMVGYNWYPGRDRSMLIPNCFFRMGCSAVLLSNRRRDFRRAKYRLEHIVRTHKGADDRSFRCVYQEEDEQKYKGLKVSKELVEIGGDALKTNITTLGPLVLPFSEQLLFFATLVWRHLFGGNNSNNVNGSSSSTSKPYIPDYKLAFEHFCVHAAGKTVLDELQRNLELSDKNMEASRMTLHRFGNTSSSSIWYELSYLEAKERVKRGDRIWQLAFGSGFKCNSLVWKSMKRIRKPSRNPWIDSIDRYPTPTL
;
A
#
# COMPACT_ATOMS: atom_id res chain seq x y z
N MET A 1 24.14 -11.82 0.73
CA MET A 1 24.12 -10.88 1.90
C MET A 1 24.82 -9.56 1.59
N LYS A 2 26.06 -9.55 1.09
CA LYS A 2 26.78 -8.30 0.74
C LYS A 2 26.04 -7.49 -0.34
N GLU A 3 25.64 -8.14 -1.40
CA GLU A 3 24.86 -7.52 -2.50
C GLU A 3 23.51 -6.97 -2.05
N GLY A 4 22.75 -7.74 -1.25
CA GLY A 4 21.48 -7.26 -0.70
C GLY A 4 21.64 -6.03 0.22
N ARG A 5 22.75 -5.93 0.98
CA ARG A 5 23.06 -4.73 1.76
C ARG A 5 23.42 -3.54 0.87
N LEU A 6 24.15 -3.79 -0.23
CA LEU A 6 24.50 -2.74 -1.19
C LEU A 6 23.23 -2.20 -1.88
N GLU A 7 22.37 -3.10 -2.36
CA GLU A 7 21.06 -2.76 -2.94
C GLU A 7 20.23 -1.93 -1.97
N ALA A 8 20.11 -2.40 -0.71
CA ALA A 8 19.37 -1.69 0.35
C ALA A 8 19.96 -0.30 0.62
N SER A 9 21.29 -0.17 0.69
CA SER A 9 21.96 1.11 0.92
C SER A 9 21.64 2.11 -0.18
N MET A 10 21.73 1.70 -1.44
CA MET A 10 21.48 2.58 -2.59
C MET A 10 20.07 3.18 -2.54
N VAL A 11 19.04 2.35 -2.34
CA VAL A 11 17.66 2.83 -2.40
C VAL A 11 17.22 3.55 -1.14
N MET A 12 17.61 3.05 0.05
CA MET A 12 17.18 3.66 1.32
C MET A 12 17.87 5.01 1.56
N PHE A 13 19.18 5.09 1.32
CA PHE A 13 19.90 6.34 1.58
C PHE A 13 19.50 7.40 0.55
N GLY A 14 19.34 7.07 -0.73
CA GLY A 14 18.84 8.01 -1.73
C GLY A 14 17.46 8.59 -1.36
N ALA A 15 16.53 7.74 -0.92
CA ALA A 15 15.21 8.21 -0.48
C ALA A 15 15.26 9.08 0.78
N LEU A 16 16.14 8.74 1.74
CA LEU A 16 16.30 9.49 2.99
C LEU A 16 17.02 10.81 2.78
N ASP A 17 18.05 10.86 1.93
CA ASP A 17 18.75 12.11 1.59
C ASP A 17 17.78 13.13 1.00
N GLU A 18 16.94 12.70 0.04
CA GLU A 18 15.89 13.55 -0.50
C GLU A 18 14.87 13.99 0.56
N LEU A 19 14.44 13.07 1.47
CA LEU A 19 13.51 13.41 2.53
C LEU A 19 14.08 14.49 3.45
N PHE A 20 15.30 14.33 3.91
CA PHE A 20 15.95 15.27 4.83
C PHE A 20 16.22 16.63 4.17
N GLU A 21 16.65 16.62 2.90
CA GLU A 21 16.84 17.85 2.13
C GLU A 21 15.51 18.60 1.93
N LYS A 22 14.44 17.93 1.51
CA LYS A 22 13.13 18.56 1.27
C LYS A 22 12.46 19.07 2.54
N THR A 23 12.62 18.35 3.65
CA THR A 23 11.94 18.68 4.91
C THR A 23 12.75 19.58 5.81
N ARG A 24 14.06 19.67 5.61
CA ARG A 24 15.03 20.35 6.50
C ARG A 24 15.03 19.77 7.92
N VAL A 25 14.56 18.53 8.09
CA VAL A 25 14.65 17.81 9.36
C VAL A 25 16.01 17.14 9.43
N ARG A 26 16.71 17.35 10.54
CA ARG A 26 18.01 16.70 10.76
C ARG A 26 17.80 15.25 11.21
N PRO A 27 18.62 14.30 10.78
CA PRO A 27 18.50 12.89 11.21
C PRO A 27 18.47 12.72 12.75
N LYS A 28 19.20 13.57 13.48
CA LYS A 28 19.22 13.57 14.96
C LYS A 28 17.91 14.02 15.62
N ASP A 29 17.02 14.70 14.87
CA ASP A 29 15.72 15.15 15.38
C ASP A 29 14.64 14.08 15.26
N VAL A 30 14.92 12.99 14.55
CA VAL A 30 14.01 11.85 14.38
C VAL A 30 13.98 11.02 15.66
N GLY A 31 12.79 10.80 16.20
CA GLY A 31 12.60 10.01 17.40
C GLY A 31 12.11 8.59 17.16
N VAL A 32 11.48 8.34 16.03
CA VAL A 32 10.94 7.03 15.66
C VAL A 32 11.39 6.70 14.23
N LEU A 33 11.93 5.52 14.03
CA LEU A 33 12.29 4.98 12.73
C LEU A 33 11.62 3.63 12.52
N VAL A 34 10.77 3.51 11.50
CA VAL A 34 10.14 2.25 11.12
C VAL A 34 10.58 1.90 9.71
N VAL A 35 11.27 0.78 9.57
CA VAL A 35 11.69 0.24 8.26
C VAL A 35 10.92 -1.02 7.97
N ASN A 36 10.38 -1.15 6.76
CA ASN A 36 9.75 -2.40 6.33
C ASN A 36 10.42 -2.92 5.06
N CYS A 37 10.76 -4.21 5.09
CA CYS A 37 11.26 -5.00 3.99
C CYS A 37 10.88 -6.46 4.27
N SER A 38 10.14 -7.11 3.38
CA SER A 38 9.55 -8.42 3.69
C SER A 38 10.53 -9.57 3.53
N ILE A 39 11.31 -9.58 2.46
CA ILE A 39 12.11 -10.74 2.05
C ILE A 39 13.63 -10.59 2.28
N PHE A 40 14.06 -9.47 2.91
CA PHE A 40 15.46 -9.27 3.28
C PHE A 40 15.59 -8.70 4.71
N ASN A 41 15.93 -9.57 5.66
CA ASN A 41 16.02 -9.24 7.08
C ASN A 41 17.42 -9.62 7.64
N PRO A 42 18.45 -8.82 7.34
CA PRO A 42 19.82 -9.08 7.79
C PRO A 42 20.04 -8.71 9.26
N THR A 43 21.10 -9.27 9.84
CA THR A 43 21.67 -8.81 11.13
C THR A 43 23.05 -8.19 10.89
N PRO A 44 23.34 -6.92 11.27
CA PRO A 44 22.39 -5.93 11.81
C PRO A 44 21.26 -5.56 10.83
N SER A 45 20.13 -5.10 11.40
CA SER A 45 18.92 -4.78 10.64
C SER A 45 19.08 -3.59 9.67
N LEU A 46 18.14 -3.44 8.73
CA LEU A 46 18.09 -2.27 7.84
C LEU A 46 17.93 -0.96 8.62
N SER A 47 17.15 -0.96 9.69
CA SER A 47 17.03 0.21 10.58
C SER A 47 18.36 0.54 11.26
N ALA A 48 19.13 -0.45 11.71
CA ALA A 48 20.45 -0.25 12.27
C ALA A 48 21.45 0.32 11.22
N MET A 49 21.35 -0.11 9.96
CA MET A 49 22.15 0.46 8.86
C MET A 49 21.87 1.97 8.67
N ILE A 50 20.61 2.37 8.70
CA ILE A 50 20.20 3.78 8.60
C ILE A 50 20.71 4.57 9.79
N ILE A 51 20.52 4.08 11.03
CA ILE A 51 20.98 4.75 12.25
C ILE A 51 22.49 4.95 12.21
N ASN A 52 23.23 3.93 11.78
CA ASN A 52 24.69 4.02 11.67
C ASN A 52 25.12 5.02 10.59
N HIS A 53 24.50 5.00 9.41
CA HIS A 53 24.86 5.89 8.30
C HIS A 53 24.65 7.36 8.67
N TYR A 54 23.47 7.71 9.20
CA TYR A 54 23.09 9.09 9.53
C TYR A 54 23.50 9.53 10.94
N LYS A 55 24.19 8.68 11.73
CA LYS A 55 24.58 8.97 13.09
C LYS A 55 23.41 9.52 13.93
N MET A 56 22.28 8.82 13.84
CA MET A 56 21.07 9.19 14.57
C MET A 56 21.28 9.11 16.09
N ARG A 57 20.37 9.69 16.86
CA ARG A 57 20.47 9.73 18.33
C ARG A 57 20.35 8.32 18.96
N GLY A 58 21.05 8.07 20.06
CA GLY A 58 21.08 6.73 20.69
C GLY A 58 19.76 6.29 21.35
N ASN A 59 18.85 7.23 21.65
CA ASN A 59 17.52 6.96 22.21
C ASN A 59 16.41 6.92 21.17
N ILE A 60 16.73 6.72 19.89
CA ILE A 60 15.74 6.55 18.83
C ILE A 60 14.97 5.23 19.01
N LEU A 61 13.65 5.29 18.88
CA LEU A 61 12.82 4.08 18.83
C LEU A 61 12.85 3.53 17.41
N SER A 62 13.50 2.38 17.21
CA SER A 62 13.67 1.80 15.88
C SER A 62 13.01 0.43 15.76
N TYR A 63 12.31 0.24 14.64
CA TYR A 63 11.58 -0.98 14.32
C TYR A 63 11.95 -1.45 12.92
N ASN A 64 12.06 -2.78 12.75
CA ASN A 64 12.27 -3.40 11.45
C ASN A 64 11.18 -4.46 11.22
N LEU A 65 10.25 -4.18 10.31
CA LEU A 65 9.12 -5.04 10.00
C LEU A 65 9.50 -5.98 8.84
N GLY A 66 9.70 -7.25 9.16
CA GLY A 66 9.99 -8.31 8.21
C GLY A 66 8.76 -9.19 7.92
N GLY A 67 8.69 -9.82 6.75
CA GLY A 67 7.65 -10.80 6.42
C GLY A 67 6.21 -10.25 6.34
N MET A 68 6.03 -8.92 6.27
CA MET A 68 4.69 -8.29 6.33
C MET A 68 4.01 -8.16 4.97
N GLY A 69 4.72 -8.43 3.86
CA GLY A 69 4.21 -8.33 2.49
C GLY A 69 4.07 -6.90 1.98
N CYS A 70 3.51 -6.77 0.77
CA CYS A 70 3.44 -5.49 0.06
C CYS A 70 2.58 -4.41 0.75
N SER A 71 1.67 -4.77 1.65
CA SER A 71 0.89 -3.81 2.45
C SER A 71 1.64 -3.28 3.68
N ALA A 72 2.90 -3.68 3.89
CA ALA A 72 3.70 -3.32 5.05
C ALA A 72 3.92 -1.81 5.18
N GLY A 73 3.91 -1.05 4.08
CA GLY A 73 4.02 0.41 4.12
C GLY A 73 2.91 1.07 4.94
N ILE A 74 1.67 0.57 4.82
CA ILE A 74 0.53 1.05 5.62
C ILE A 74 0.68 0.61 7.09
N ILE A 75 1.12 -0.64 7.33
CA ILE A 75 1.37 -1.14 8.70
C ILE A 75 2.48 -0.32 9.38
N ALA A 76 3.51 0.06 8.65
CA ALA A 76 4.59 0.89 9.16
C ALA A 76 4.13 2.30 9.52
N VAL A 77 3.23 2.90 8.72
CA VAL A 77 2.60 4.19 9.05
C VAL A 77 1.73 4.07 10.30
N ASP A 78 0.97 2.97 10.43
CA ASP A 78 0.13 2.69 11.60
C ASP A 78 0.97 2.62 12.88
N LEU A 79 2.05 1.82 12.87
CA LEU A 79 2.99 1.73 13.97
C LEU A 79 3.63 3.10 14.29
N ALA A 80 4.05 3.83 13.26
CA ALA A 80 4.65 5.15 13.45
C ALA A 80 3.66 6.15 14.06
N ARG A 81 2.37 6.09 13.69
CA ARG A 81 1.29 6.88 14.30
C ARG A 81 1.17 6.56 15.80
N ASP A 82 1.09 5.28 16.14
CA ASP A 82 0.92 4.84 17.53
C ASP A 82 2.13 5.25 18.39
N MET A 83 3.34 5.13 17.83
CA MET A 83 4.56 5.59 18.49
C MET A 83 4.59 7.11 18.67
N LEU A 84 4.08 7.87 17.70
CA LEU A 84 3.97 9.33 17.83
C LEU A 84 2.89 9.73 18.86
N GLN A 85 1.79 8.97 18.99
CA GLN A 85 0.79 9.21 20.04
C GLN A 85 1.39 9.00 21.44
N ALA A 86 2.21 7.98 21.61
CA ALA A 86 2.91 7.69 22.87
C ALA A 86 4.09 8.67 23.14
N ASN A 87 4.62 9.32 22.11
CA ASN A 87 5.81 10.19 22.19
C ASN A 87 5.49 11.57 21.61
N PRO A 88 4.97 12.50 22.39
CA PRO A 88 4.56 13.81 21.91
C PRO A 88 5.74 14.65 21.41
N ASN A 89 5.46 15.62 20.53
CA ASN A 89 6.40 16.59 19.98
C ASN A 89 7.59 15.96 19.24
N ASN A 90 7.35 14.92 18.44
CA ASN A 90 8.38 14.12 17.80
C ASN A 90 8.21 13.99 16.29
N PHE A 91 9.24 13.47 15.63
CA PHE A 91 9.20 13.03 14.24
C PHE A 91 9.30 11.51 14.16
N ALA A 92 8.56 10.92 13.24
CA ALA A 92 8.73 9.54 12.82
C ALA A 92 9.10 9.48 11.33
N VAL A 93 10.02 8.62 10.98
CA VAL A 93 10.37 8.30 9.59
C VAL A 93 9.99 6.87 9.30
N VAL A 94 9.21 6.68 8.25
CA VAL A 94 8.84 5.36 7.71
C VAL A 94 9.60 5.17 6.41
N VAL A 95 10.33 4.05 6.30
CA VAL A 95 11.07 3.63 5.10
C VAL A 95 10.49 2.32 4.61
N SER A 96 9.96 2.33 3.38
CA SER A 96 9.37 1.14 2.75
C SER A 96 10.18 0.74 1.54
N THR A 97 10.66 -0.50 1.50
CA THR A 97 11.49 -1.02 0.42
C THR A 97 11.34 -2.52 0.28
N GLU A 98 11.89 -3.07 -0.81
CA GLU A 98 12.01 -4.51 -1.00
C GLU A 98 13.29 -4.84 -1.79
N MET A 99 14.00 -5.89 -1.38
CA MET A 99 15.25 -6.33 -2.02
C MET A 99 14.96 -7.41 -3.05
N VAL A 100 14.77 -7.00 -4.29
CA VAL A 100 14.37 -7.89 -5.39
C VAL A 100 15.55 -8.61 -6.02
N GLY A 101 16.67 -7.91 -6.23
CA GLY A 101 17.86 -8.49 -6.86
C GLY A 101 18.44 -9.65 -6.04
N TYR A 102 18.55 -9.48 -4.72
CA TYR A 102 19.02 -10.52 -3.81
C TYR A 102 18.10 -11.76 -3.76
N ASN A 103 16.78 -11.56 -4.01
CA ASN A 103 15.77 -12.60 -3.94
C ASN A 103 15.31 -13.09 -5.32
N TRP A 104 16.12 -12.88 -6.35
CA TRP A 104 15.86 -13.40 -7.69
C TRP A 104 15.76 -14.92 -7.66
N TYR A 105 14.66 -15.47 -8.21
CA TYR A 105 14.46 -16.92 -8.30
C TYR A 105 15.12 -17.47 -9.57
N PRO A 106 16.14 -18.34 -9.45
CA PRO A 106 16.87 -18.89 -10.61
C PRO A 106 16.27 -20.21 -11.12
N GLY A 107 15.25 -20.77 -10.45
CA GLY A 107 14.66 -22.09 -10.78
C GLY A 107 13.69 -22.03 -11.96
N ARG A 108 12.93 -23.13 -12.12
CA ARG A 108 12.01 -23.33 -13.27
C ARG A 108 10.53 -23.39 -12.89
N ASP A 109 10.16 -23.29 -11.64
CA ASP A 109 8.76 -23.28 -11.23
C ASP A 109 8.08 -21.98 -11.72
N ARG A 110 7.09 -22.15 -12.60
CA ARG A 110 6.37 -21.02 -13.21
C ARG A 110 5.72 -20.09 -12.17
N SER A 111 5.20 -20.66 -11.08
CA SER A 111 4.54 -19.88 -10.02
C SER A 111 5.53 -18.97 -9.27
N MET A 112 6.81 -19.36 -9.21
CA MET A 112 7.90 -18.58 -8.61
C MET A 112 8.63 -17.68 -9.61
N LEU A 113 8.55 -17.97 -10.92
CA LEU A 113 9.12 -17.12 -11.98
C LEU A 113 8.28 -15.85 -12.21
N ILE A 114 6.97 -15.91 -11.99
CA ILE A 114 6.06 -14.76 -12.19
C ILE A 114 6.54 -13.51 -11.43
N PRO A 115 6.93 -13.55 -10.15
CA PRO A 115 7.48 -12.40 -9.45
C PRO A 115 8.70 -11.77 -10.13
N ASN A 116 9.60 -12.56 -10.72
CA ASN A 116 10.76 -12.02 -11.43
C ASN A 116 10.39 -11.10 -12.60
N CYS A 117 9.19 -11.30 -13.19
CA CYS A 117 8.75 -10.52 -14.35
C CYS A 117 8.34 -9.11 -14.01
N PHE A 118 7.71 -8.87 -12.83
CA PHE A 118 7.12 -7.59 -12.52
C PHE A 118 7.60 -6.94 -11.22
N PHE A 119 8.22 -7.67 -10.28
CA PHE A 119 8.84 -7.03 -9.11
C PHE A 119 10.06 -6.21 -9.53
N ARG A 120 10.16 -5.03 -8.94
CA ARG A 120 11.26 -4.09 -9.16
C ARG A 120 11.72 -3.49 -7.84
N MET A 121 12.97 -3.10 -7.81
CA MET A 121 13.57 -2.41 -6.70
C MET A 121 13.00 -0.98 -6.59
N GLY A 122 12.68 -0.56 -5.38
CA GLY A 122 12.20 0.78 -5.10
C GLY A 122 12.22 1.07 -3.60
N CYS A 123 12.15 2.34 -3.26
CA CYS A 123 12.08 2.79 -1.87
C CYS A 123 11.23 4.04 -1.75
N SER A 124 10.57 4.17 -0.62
CA SER A 124 9.92 5.41 -0.20
C SER A 124 10.30 5.77 1.22
N ALA A 125 10.46 7.07 1.48
CA ALA A 125 10.68 7.62 2.80
C ALA A 125 9.60 8.65 3.13
N VAL A 126 8.89 8.44 4.26
CA VAL A 126 7.78 9.28 4.68
C VAL A 126 8.06 9.86 6.04
N LEU A 127 7.95 11.19 6.16
CA LEU A 127 8.09 11.90 7.43
C LEU A 127 6.71 12.17 8.03
N LEU A 128 6.49 11.71 9.24
CA LEU A 128 5.32 12.00 10.06
C LEU A 128 5.72 12.89 11.24
N SER A 129 4.82 13.77 11.67
CA SER A 129 5.04 14.66 12.81
C SER A 129 3.74 14.80 13.62
N ASN A 130 3.87 14.80 14.94
CA ASN A 130 2.81 15.18 15.86
C ASN A 130 3.05 16.57 16.50
N ARG A 131 3.99 17.34 15.96
CA ARG A 131 4.32 18.69 16.44
C ARG A 131 3.31 19.70 15.92
N ARG A 132 2.69 20.50 16.79
CA ARG A 132 1.70 21.53 16.41
C ARG A 132 2.21 22.53 15.37
N ARG A 133 3.49 22.92 15.48
CA ARG A 133 4.12 23.86 14.54
C ARG A 133 4.23 23.35 13.11
N ASP A 134 4.25 22.02 12.92
CA ASP A 134 4.40 21.41 11.61
C ASP A 134 3.07 21.29 10.86
N PHE A 135 1.94 21.55 11.51
CA PHE A 135 0.61 21.48 10.90
C PHE A 135 0.51 22.36 9.63
N ARG A 136 1.06 23.59 9.68
CA ARG A 136 1.04 24.49 8.50
C ARG A 136 2.00 24.06 7.39
N ARG A 137 3.02 23.26 7.70
CA ARG A 137 4.02 22.76 6.73
C ARG A 137 3.57 21.46 6.11
N ALA A 138 2.74 20.67 6.78
CA ALA A 138 2.30 19.36 6.32
C ALA A 138 1.62 19.45 4.94
N LYS A 139 1.92 18.47 4.10
CA LYS A 139 1.21 18.26 2.83
C LYS A 139 -0.12 17.57 3.08
N TYR A 140 -0.11 16.56 3.95
CA TYR A 140 -1.23 15.68 4.23
C TYR A 140 -1.45 15.53 5.73
N ARG A 141 -2.70 15.27 6.09
CA ARG A 141 -3.10 14.82 7.42
C ARG A 141 -3.64 13.40 7.31
N LEU A 142 -3.16 12.53 8.16
CA LEU A 142 -3.70 11.19 8.31
C LEU A 142 -5.09 11.26 8.95
N GLU A 143 -6.10 10.68 8.31
CA GLU A 143 -7.46 10.62 8.83
C GLU A 143 -7.81 9.24 9.36
N HIS A 144 -7.69 8.20 8.52
CA HIS A 144 -8.08 6.85 8.89
C HIS A 144 -7.07 5.81 8.43
N ILE A 145 -6.94 4.74 9.21
CA ILE A 145 -6.25 3.50 8.85
C ILE A 145 -7.18 2.34 9.17
N VAL A 146 -7.34 1.43 8.21
CA VAL A 146 -8.07 0.18 8.41
C VAL A 146 -7.18 -0.98 8.00
N ARG A 147 -6.98 -1.94 8.90
CA ARG A 147 -6.18 -3.14 8.66
C ARG A 147 -7.07 -4.37 8.66
N THR A 148 -6.89 -5.23 7.67
CA THR A 148 -7.58 -6.52 7.56
C THR A 148 -6.55 -7.62 7.38
N HIS A 149 -6.65 -8.68 8.15
CA HIS A 149 -5.78 -9.84 8.11
C HIS A 149 -6.62 -11.13 7.97
N LYS A 150 -6.34 -11.92 6.94
CA LYS A 150 -7.02 -13.18 6.63
C LYS A 150 -6.15 -14.41 6.91
N GLY A 151 -5.04 -14.27 7.62
CA GLY A 151 -4.06 -15.33 7.82
C GLY A 151 -4.48 -16.45 8.77
N ALA A 152 -5.66 -16.37 9.38
CA ALA A 152 -6.25 -17.50 10.10
C ALA A 152 -6.80 -18.58 9.17
N ASP A 153 -7.04 -18.25 7.89
CA ASP A 153 -7.44 -19.18 6.86
C ASP A 153 -6.20 -19.69 6.09
N ASP A 154 -6.05 -21.01 5.97
CA ASP A 154 -4.88 -21.65 5.36
C ASP A 154 -4.71 -21.30 3.88
N ARG A 155 -5.80 -21.14 3.12
CA ARG A 155 -5.76 -20.71 1.71
C ARG A 155 -5.18 -19.29 1.61
N SER A 156 -5.68 -18.40 2.44
CA SER A 156 -5.21 -17.00 2.51
C SER A 156 -3.77 -16.92 2.99
N PHE A 157 -3.38 -17.73 3.97
CA PHE A 157 -2.01 -17.78 4.48
C PHE A 157 -1.01 -18.21 3.40
N ARG A 158 -1.35 -19.22 2.60
CA ARG A 158 -0.48 -19.78 1.55
C ARG A 158 -0.60 -19.07 0.20
N CYS A 159 -1.44 -18.06 0.08
CA CYS A 159 -1.72 -17.38 -1.18
C CYS A 159 -0.47 -16.73 -1.82
N VAL A 160 0.38 -16.15 -1.00
CA VAL A 160 1.70 -15.61 -1.39
C VAL A 160 2.71 -16.13 -0.38
N TYR A 161 3.48 -17.12 -0.76
CA TYR A 161 4.27 -17.91 0.16
C TYR A 161 5.71 -18.07 -0.31
N GLN A 162 6.68 -17.88 0.59
CA GLN A 162 8.10 -18.10 0.27
C GLN A 162 8.44 -19.56 0.65
N GLU A 163 8.91 -20.32 -0.35
CA GLU A 163 9.32 -21.72 -0.17
C GLU A 163 10.50 -22.08 -1.06
N GLU A 164 11.01 -23.28 -0.90
CA GLU A 164 12.04 -23.84 -1.77
C GLU A 164 11.38 -24.79 -2.79
N ASP A 165 11.86 -24.75 -4.03
CA ASP A 165 11.47 -25.73 -5.05
C ASP A 165 12.16 -27.10 -4.84
N GLU A 166 11.89 -28.05 -5.74
CA GLU A 166 12.51 -29.40 -5.70
C GLU A 166 14.04 -29.35 -5.77
N GLN A 167 14.60 -28.31 -6.35
CA GLN A 167 16.05 -28.10 -6.50
C GLN A 167 16.65 -27.26 -5.34
N LYS A 168 15.85 -26.95 -4.29
CA LYS A 168 16.24 -26.14 -3.15
C LYS A 168 16.49 -24.65 -3.47
N TYR A 169 15.98 -24.16 -4.59
CA TYR A 169 16.00 -22.74 -4.86
C TYR A 169 14.82 -22.04 -4.16
N LYS A 170 15.14 -21.00 -3.41
CA LYS A 170 14.15 -20.14 -2.76
C LYS A 170 13.39 -19.31 -3.78
N GLY A 171 12.07 -19.32 -3.71
CA GLY A 171 11.19 -18.49 -4.52
C GLY A 171 9.99 -17.96 -3.76
N LEU A 172 9.31 -16.99 -4.35
CA LEU A 172 8.03 -16.50 -3.87
C LEU A 172 6.94 -17.07 -4.75
N LYS A 173 6.17 -18.01 -4.21
CA LYS A 173 5.05 -18.65 -4.91
C LYS A 173 3.80 -17.81 -4.81
N VAL A 174 3.13 -17.58 -5.92
CA VAL A 174 1.85 -16.86 -5.99
C VAL A 174 0.76 -17.81 -6.43
N SER A 175 -0.28 -17.96 -5.60
CA SER A 175 -1.43 -18.82 -5.89
C SER A 175 -2.30 -18.23 -7.01
N LYS A 176 -2.94 -19.12 -7.78
CA LYS A 176 -3.97 -18.75 -8.76
C LYS A 176 -5.21 -18.14 -8.11
N GLU A 177 -5.44 -18.41 -6.84
CA GLU A 177 -6.57 -17.91 -6.05
C GLU A 177 -6.37 -16.49 -5.51
N LEU A 178 -5.23 -15.85 -5.85
CA LEU A 178 -4.87 -14.51 -5.37
C LEU A 178 -6.00 -13.48 -5.55
N VAL A 179 -6.68 -13.52 -6.69
CA VAL A 179 -7.74 -12.55 -7.03
C VAL A 179 -8.97 -12.76 -6.15
N GLU A 180 -9.39 -14.01 -5.95
CA GLU A 180 -10.53 -14.39 -5.09
C GLU A 180 -10.27 -13.99 -3.63
N ILE A 181 -9.12 -14.42 -3.09
CA ILE A 181 -8.70 -14.12 -1.72
C ILE A 181 -8.56 -12.60 -1.51
N GLY A 182 -8.00 -11.91 -2.50
CA GLY A 182 -7.89 -10.45 -2.50
C GLY A 182 -9.26 -9.77 -2.45
N GLY A 183 -10.23 -10.29 -3.20
CA GLY A 183 -11.63 -9.83 -3.20
C GLY A 183 -12.29 -9.95 -1.83
N ASP A 184 -12.12 -11.09 -1.16
CA ASP A 184 -12.66 -11.33 0.20
C ASP A 184 -11.99 -10.42 1.24
N ALA A 185 -10.69 -10.24 1.14
CA ALA A 185 -9.96 -9.33 2.02
C ALA A 185 -10.37 -7.86 1.80
N LEU A 186 -10.56 -7.45 0.53
CA LEU A 186 -11.07 -6.14 0.16
C LEU A 186 -12.47 -5.91 0.74
N LYS A 187 -13.40 -6.84 0.53
CA LYS A 187 -14.77 -6.75 1.05
C LYS A 187 -14.78 -6.50 2.55
N THR A 188 -13.98 -7.24 3.32
CA THR A 188 -13.86 -7.05 4.77
C THR A 188 -13.30 -5.66 5.10
N ASN A 189 -12.28 -5.22 4.38
CA ASN A 189 -11.62 -3.93 4.60
C ASN A 189 -12.57 -2.75 4.33
N ILE A 190 -13.26 -2.75 3.18
CA ILE A 190 -14.17 -1.68 2.80
C ILE A 190 -15.43 -1.64 3.68
N THR A 191 -15.90 -2.79 4.18
CA THR A 191 -17.01 -2.84 5.15
C THR A 191 -16.64 -2.11 6.45
N THR A 192 -15.39 -2.19 6.88
CA THR A 192 -14.89 -1.47 8.05
C THR A 192 -14.60 0.01 7.74
N LEU A 193 -14.09 0.30 6.53
CA LEU A 193 -13.74 1.66 6.11
C LEU A 193 -14.98 2.51 5.83
N GLY A 194 -16.01 1.92 5.21
CA GLY A 194 -17.21 2.62 4.73
C GLY A 194 -17.83 3.56 5.76
N PRO A 195 -18.18 3.09 6.97
CA PRO A 195 -18.76 3.94 8.03
C PRO A 195 -17.90 5.14 8.44
N LEU A 196 -16.57 5.07 8.21
CA LEU A 196 -15.63 6.13 8.60
C LEU A 196 -15.53 7.24 7.54
N VAL A 197 -15.87 6.95 6.29
CA VAL A 197 -15.51 7.83 5.16
C VAL A 197 -16.68 8.19 4.25
N LEU A 198 -17.66 7.31 4.11
CA LEU A 198 -18.80 7.51 3.20
C LEU A 198 -19.79 8.56 3.73
N PRO A 199 -20.44 9.31 2.83
CA PRO A 199 -21.58 10.14 3.20
C PRO A 199 -22.69 9.32 3.86
N PHE A 200 -23.45 9.97 4.74
CA PHE A 200 -24.53 9.30 5.49
C PHE A 200 -25.59 8.67 4.57
N SER A 201 -25.86 9.27 3.42
CA SER A 201 -26.75 8.72 2.39
C SER A 201 -26.33 7.33 1.90
N GLU A 202 -25.04 7.16 1.62
CA GLU A 202 -24.46 5.86 1.19
C GLU A 202 -24.50 4.82 2.31
N GLN A 203 -24.25 5.24 3.55
CA GLN A 203 -24.34 4.38 4.72
C GLN A 203 -25.77 3.87 4.93
N LEU A 204 -26.78 4.75 4.83
CA LEU A 204 -28.19 4.38 4.90
C LEU A 204 -28.60 3.42 3.78
N LEU A 205 -28.17 3.69 2.55
CA LEU A 205 -28.49 2.84 1.40
C LEU A 205 -27.88 1.43 1.57
N PHE A 206 -26.63 1.37 2.02
CA PHE A 206 -25.96 0.10 2.31
C PHE A 206 -26.70 -0.67 3.42
N PHE A 207 -27.06 0.01 4.51
CA PHE A 207 -27.81 -0.59 5.62
C PHE A 207 -29.20 -1.06 5.19
N ALA A 208 -29.92 -0.26 4.42
CA ALA A 208 -31.24 -0.63 3.89
C ALA A 208 -31.16 -1.89 3.01
N THR A 209 -30.13 -2.02 2.18
CA THR A 209 -29.92 -3.23 1.36
C THR A 209 -29.59 -4.46 2.21
N LEU A 210 -28.84 -4.31 3.29
CA LEU A 210 -28.58 -5.41 4.23
C LEU A 210 -29.84 -5.87 4.94
N VAL A 211 -30.65 -4.92 5.45
CA VAL A 211 -31.94 -5.19 6.12
C VAL A 211 -32.91 -5.86 5.13
N TRP A 212 -33.03 -5.31 3.93
CA TRP A 212 -33.86 -5.89 2.88
C TRP A 212 -33.51 -7.35 2.59
N ARG A 213 -32.21 -7.64 2.44
CA ARG A 213 -31.74 -9.02 2.22
C ARG A 213 -32.00 -9.94 3.41
N HIS A 214 -31.88 -9.43 4.63
CA HIS A 214 -32.17 -10.20 5.84
C HIS A 214 -33.66 -10.53 5.95
N LEU A 215 -34.54 -9.57 5.62
CA LEU A 215 -35.98 -9.73 5.73
C LEU A 215 -36.61 -10.51 4.56
N PHE A 216 -36.09 -10.30 3.35
CA PHE A 216 -36.72 -10.84 2.12
C PHE A 216 -35.85 -11.86 1.36
N GLY A 217 -34.55 -12.00 1.69
CA GLY A 217 -33.64 -12.99 1.08
C GLY A 217 -33.65 -14.37 1.74
N GLY A 218 -34.40 -14.58 2.81
CA GLY A 218 -34.41 -15.79 3.64
C GLY A 218 -35.41 -16.91 3.25
N ASN A 219 -36.16 -16.81 2.17
CA ASN A 219 -37.27 -17.74 1.90
C ASN A 219 -37.20 -18.44 0.54
N ASN A 220 -36.05 -18.98 0.11
CA ASN A 220 -36.05 -19.88 -1.04
C ASN A 220 -35.04 -21.03 -0.92
N SER A 221 -35.09 -21.80 0.18
CA SER A 221 -34.33 -23.05 0.28
C SER A 221 -35.17 -24.30 -0.05
N ASN A 222 -36.38 -24.17 -0.60
CA ASN A 222 -37.18 -25.33 -1.02
C ASN A 222 -37.88 -25.04 -2.36
N ASN A 223 -37.13 -25.04 -3.48
CA ASN A 223 -37.69 -25.41 -4.78
C ASN A 223 -36.57 -25.84 -5.73
N VAL A 224 -36.46 -27.12 -5.90
CA VAL A 224 -35.76 -27.80 -6.99
C VAL A 224 -36.62 -27.61 -8.24
N ASN A 225 -36.32 -26.59 -9.05
CA ASN A 225 -36.62 -26.61 -10.49
C ASN A 225 -35.93 -25.38 -11.14
N GLY A 226 -35.19 -25.68 -12.20
CA GLY A 226 -34.32 -24.74 -12.90
C GLY A 226 -35.04 -23.48 -13.42
N SER A 227 -34.67 -22.39 -12.81
CA SER A 227 -34.78 -21.05 -13.40
C SER A 227 -33.72 -20.19 -12.72
N SER A 228 -32.88 -19.54 -13.53
CA SER A 228 -31.80 -18.68 -13.12
C SER A 228 -32.28 -17.63 -12.10
N SER A 229 -32.09 -17.92 -10.81
CA SER A 229 -32.29 -16.93 -9.75
C SER A 229 -31.22 -15.86 -9.91
N SER A 230 -31.61 -14.67 -10.34
CA SER A 230 -30.82 -13.44 -10.27
C SER A 230 -30.59 -13.14 -8.78
N THR A 231 -29.57 -13.75 -8.19
CA THR A 231 -29.03 -13.29 -6.91
C THR A 231 -28.51 -11.87 -7.14
N SER A 232 -29.30 -10.87 -6.77
CA SER A 232 -28.91 -9.48 -6.87
C SER A 232 -27.56 -9.31 -6.18
N LYS A 233 -26.55 -8.84 -6.95
CA LYS A 233 -25.23 -8.56 -6.42
C LYS A 233 -25.37 -7.65 -5.19
N PRO A 234 -24.58 -7.85 -4.13
CA PRO A 234 -24.64 -6.97 -2.98
C PRO A 234 -24.32 -5.54 -3.43
N TYR A 235 -25.06 -4.58 -2.90
CA TYR A 235 -24.77 -3.16 -3.14
C TYR A 235 -23.34 -2.83 -2.68
N ILE A 236 -22.56 -2.27 -3.56
CA ILE A 236 -21.22 -1.75 -3.28
C ILE A 236 -21.36 -0.23 -3.20
N PRO A 237 -21.11 0.39 -2.04
CA PRO A 237 -21.17 1.84 -1.91
C PRO A 237 -20.22 2.55 -2.88
N ASP A 238 -20.62 3.71 -3.38
CA ASP A 238 -19.78 4.51 -4.29
C ASP A 238 -18.67 5.24 -3.52
N TYR A 239 -17.50 4.65 -3.46
CA TYR A 239 -16.32 5.24 -2.81
C TYR A 239 -15.79 6.49 -3.53
N LYS A 240 -16.22 6.77 -4.77
CA LYS A 240 -15.89 8.02 -5.50
C LYS A 240 -16.54 9.25 -4.84
N LEU A 241 -17.57 9.05 -4.02
CA LEU A 241 -18.18 10.10 -3.20
C LEU A 241 -17.36 10.44 -1.95
N ALA A 242 -16.45 9.55 -1.55
CA ALA A 242 -15.60 9.71 -0.38
C ALA A 242 -14.18 10.17 -0.72
N PHE A 243 -13.71 9.92 -1.95
CA PHE A 243 -12.32 10.13 -2.32
C PHE A 243 -12.17 10.75 -3.72
N GLU A 244 -11.33 11.77 -3.82
CA GLU A 244 -10.95 12.38 -5.09
C GLU A 244 -9.84 11.60 -5.79
N HIS A 245 -8.99 10.89 -5.02
CA HIS A 245 -7.82 10.20 -5.55
C HIS A 245 -7.68 8.80 -4.97
N PHE A 246 -7.22 7.88 -5.82
CA PHE A 246 -7.01 6.47 -5.51
C PHE A 246 -5.55 6.10 -5.80
N CYS A 247 -4.90 5.43 -4.85
CA CYS A 247 -3.59 4.83 -5.00
C CYS A 247 -3.72 3.35 -4.63
N VAL A 248 -3.96 2.52 -5.64
CA VAL A 248 -4.19 1.09 -5.48
C VAL A 248 -2.92 0.33 -5.83
N HIS A 249 -2.36 -0.37 -4.86
CA HIS A 249 -1.08 -1.06 -4.97
C HIS A 249 -0.88 -1.73 -6.34
N ALA A 250 0.17 -1.34 -7.04
CA ALA A 250 0.53 -1.79 -8.38
C ALA A 250 1.05 -3.26 -8.38
N ALA A 251 0.19 -4.18 -7.91
CA ALA A 251 0.52 -5.59 -7.73
C ALA A 251 0.73 -6.31 -9.07
N GLY A 252 -0.06 -5.96 -10.10
CA GLY A 252 -0.04 -6.52 -11.44
C GLY A 252 -1.31 -6.15 -12.20
N LYS A 253 -1.27 -6.25 -13.54
CA LYS A 253 -2.38 -5.81 -14.40
C LYS A 253 -3.70 -6.49 -14.04
N THR A 254 -3.73 -7.81 -13.93
CA THR A 254 -4.96 -8.58 -13.62
C THR A 254 -5.58 -8.14 -12.28
N VAL A 255 -4.75 -7.87 -11.27
CA VAL A 255 -5.23 -7.41 -9.96
C VAL A 255 -5.85 -6.01 -10.07
N LEU A 256 -5.20 -5.10 -10.80
CA LEU A 256 -5.73 -3.75 -11.03
C LEU A 256 -7.05 -3.76 -11.81
N ASP A 257 -7.16 -4.61 -12.84
CA ASP A 257 -8.38 -4.76 -13.65
C ASP A 257 -9.54 -5.29 -12.80
N GLU A 258 -9.28 -6.26 -11.92
CA GLU A 258 -10.29 -6.80 -11.02
C GLU A 258 -10.75 -5.77 -9.98
N LEU A 259 -9.81 -5.03 -9.39
CA LEU A 259 -10.14 -3.97 -8.42
C LEU A 259 -10.93 -2.84 -9.07
N GLN A 260 -10.58 -2.47 -10.30
CA GLN A 260 -11.32 -1.47 -11.06
C GLN A 260 -12.78 -1.89 -11.26
N ARG A 261 -13.00 -3.16 -11.64
CA ARG A 261 -14.35 -3.72 -11.81
C ARG A 261 -15.11 -3.80 -10.48
N ASN A 262 -14.47 -4.32 -9.43
CA ASN A 262 -15.13 -4.54 -8.15
C ASN A 262 -15.47 -3.26 -7.40
N LEU A 263 -14.72 -2.18 -7.60
CA LEU A 263 -14.95 -0.87 -6.99
C LEU A 263 -15.60 0.12 -7.96
N GLU A 264 -15.94 -0.31 -9.17
CA GLU A 264 -16.55 0.51 -10.24
C GLU A 264 -15.77 1.82 -10.48
N LEU A 265 -14.42 1.73 -10.46
CA LEU A 265 -13.54 2.88 -10.65
C LEU A 265 -13.36 3.19 -12.13
N SER A 266 -13.28 4.47 -12.46
CA SER A 266 -12.96 4.91 -13.82
C SER A 266 -11.47 4.73 -14.14
N ASP A 267 -11.11 4.77 -15.44
CA ASP A 267 -9.70 4.74 -15.86
C ASP A 267 -8.90 5.88 -15.25
N LYS A 268 -9.52 7.06 -15.09
CA LYS A 268 -8.90 8.20 -14.42
C LYS A 268 -8.57 7.94 -12.95
N ASN A 269 -9.41 7.17 -12.24
CA ASN A 269 -9.15 6.78 -10.85
C ASN A 269 -7.99 5.78 -10.76
N MET A 270 -7.86 4.88 -11.74
CA MET A 270 -6.82 3.84 -11.77
C MET A 270 -5.53 4.29 -12.46
N GLU A 271 -5.51 5.46 -13.08
CA GLU A 271 -4.37 5.95 -13.88
C GLU A 271 -3.06 5.96 -13.09
N ALA A 272 -3.05 6.50 -11.86
CA ALA A 272 -1.85 6.57 -11.05
C ALA A 272 -1.24 5.18 -10.79
N SER A 273 -2.08 4.19 -10.49
CA SER A 273 -1.68 2.81 -10.23
C SER A 273 -1.17 2.11 -11.49
N ARG A 274 -1.89 2.26 -12.62
CA ARG A 274 -1.48 1.68 -13.91
C ARG A 274 -0.17 2.27 -14.42
N MET A 275 -0.03 3.59 -14.36
CA MET A 275 1.20 4.27 -14.80
C MET A 275 2.39 3.92 -13.89
N THR A 276 2.15 3.75 -12.58
CA THR A 276 3.18 3.27 -11.67
C THR A 276 3.63 1.85 -12.00
N LEU A 277 2.68 0.94 -12.27
CA LEU A 277 3.00 -0.41 -12.73
C LEU A 277 3.82 -0.40 -14.02
N HIS A 278 3.45 0.44 -14.98
CA HIS A 278 4.14 0.56 -16.26
C HIS A 278 5.58 1.06 -16.09
N ARG A 279 5.80 2.14 -15.35
CA ARG A 279 7.11 2.77 -15.24
C ARG A 279 8.05 2.07 -14.26
N PHE A 280 7.55 1.75 -13.07
CA PHE A 280 8.35 1.26 -11.96
C PHE A 280 8.14 -0.21 -11.65
N GLY A 281 7.12 -0.86 -12.25
CA GLY A 281 6.73 -2.21 -11.90
C GLY A 281 6.14 -2.28 -10.50
N ASN A 282 6.13 -3.49 -9.93
CA ASN A 282 5.71 -3.70 -8.55
C ASN A 282 6.90 -3.48 -7.60
N THR A 283 6.94 -2.34 -6.95
CA THR A 283 7.98 -2.02 -5.94
C THR A 283 7.54 -2.40 -4.52
N SER A 284 6.64 -3.38 -4.40
CA SER A 284 6.11 -3.88 -3.13
C SER A 284 5.49 -2.75 -2.28
N SER A 285 5.87 -2.65 -1.02
CA SER A 285 5.30 -1.71 -0.05
C SER A 285 5.54 -0.23 -0.36
N SER A 286 6.43 0.08 -1.28
CA SER A 286 6.68 1.45 -1.73
C SER A 286 5.79 1.90 -2.89
N SER A 287 5.10 0.99 -3.62
CA SER A 287 4.30 1.31 -4.82
C SER A 287 3.30 2.43 -4.62
N ILE A 288 2.51 2.39 -3.54
CA ILE A 288 1.47 3.38 -3.25
C ILE A 288 2.01 4.81 -3.07
N TRP A 289 3.29 4.96 -2.75
CA TRP A 289 3.94 6.26 -2.63
C TRP A 289 4.41 6.79 -4.00
N TYR A 290 4.80 5.91 -4.92
CA TYR A 290 5.04 6.28 -6.32
C TYR A 290 3.76 6.75 -7.01
N GLU A 291 2.61 6.13 -6.68
CA GLU A 291 1.29 6.53 -7.15
C GLU A 291 0.89 7.92 -6.63
N LEU A 292 1.08 8.16 -5.33
CA LEU A 292 0.87 9.49 -4.75
C LEU A 292 1.78 10.53 -5.40
N SER A 293 3.05 10.17 -5.64
CA SER A 293 4.01 11.03 -6.34
C SER A 293 3.59 11.33 -7.78
N TYR A 294 2.92 10.38 -8.47
CA TYR A 294 2.32 10.61 -9.78
C TYR A 294 1.25 11.70 -9.72
N LEU A 295 0.32 11.57 -8.78
CA LEU A 295 -0.76 12.56 -8.59
C LEU A 295 -0.20 13.95 -8.26
N GLU A 296 0.86 14.02 -7.45
CA GLU A 296 1.58 15.27 -7.17
C GLU A 296 2.24 15.85 -8.43
N ALA A 297 2.92 15.02 -9.23
CA ALA A 297 3.59 15.46 -10.45
C ALA A 297 2.61 15.96 -11.53
N LYS A 298 1.40 15.39 -11.56
CA LYS A 298 0.26 15.82 -12.40
C LYS A 298 -0.50 17.03 -11.83
N GLU A 299 -0.08 17.58 -10.68
CA GLU A 299 -0.76 18.69 -9.98
C GLU A 299 -2.25 18.46 -9.70
N ARG A 300 -2.65 17.19 -9.60
CA ARG A 300 -4.07 16.83 -9.41
C ARG A 300 -4.55 17.09 -7.99
N VAL A 301 -3.67 17.04 -7.00
CA VAL A 301 -4.04 17.12 -5.58
C VAL A 301 -4.31 18.56 -5.17
N LYS A 302 -5.54 18.84 -4.76
CA LYS A 302 -6.00 20.14 -4.28
C LYS A 302 -6.13 20.13 -2.75
N ARG A 303 -6.22 21.32 -2.17
CA ARG A 303 -6.51 21.43 -0.72
C ARG A 303 -7.90 20.88 -0.41
N GLY A 304 -7.97 20.01 0.58
CA GLY A 304 -9.21 19.38 1.02
C GLY A 304 -9.44 18.00 0.42
N ASP A 305 -8.78 17.67 -0.72
CA ASP A 305 -8.92 16.37 -1.36
C ASP A 305 -8.55 15.24 -0.40
N ARG A 306 -9.31 14.15 -0.48
CA ARG A 306 -9.05 12.90 0.23
C ARG A 306 -8.44 11.89 -0.72
N ILE A 307 -7.37 11.26 -0.27
CA ILE A 307 -6.62 10.25 -1.01
C ILE A 307 -6.77 8.92 -0.29
N TRP A 308 -7.23 7.91 -1.00
CA TRP A 308 -7.28 6.54 -0.50
C TRP A 308 -6.10 5.75 -1.05
N GLN A 309 -5.23 5.29 -0.17
CA GLN A 309 -4.20 4.31 -0.48
C GLN A 309 -4.68 2.93 -0.03
N LEU A 310 -4.76 2.00 -0.97
CA LEU A 310 -5.19 0.62 -0.76
C LEU A 310 -4.06 -0.33 -1.12
N ALA A 311 -3.64 -1.18 -0.18
CA ALA A 311 -2.56 -2.11 -0.41
C ALA A 311 -2.90 -3.53 0.05
N PHE A 312 -2.47 -4.49 -0.77
CA PHE A 312 -2.55 -5.92 -0.50
C PHE A 312 -1.17 -6.47 -0.18
N GLY A 313 -1.13 -7.55 0.60
CA GLY A 313 0.14 -8.18 0.95
C GLY A 313 -0.03 -9.62 1.40
N SER A 314 1.07 -10.37 1.37
CA SER A 314 1.12 -11.75 1.88
C SER A 314 0.59 -11.87 3.29
N GLY A 315 0.03 -13.04 3.62
CA GLY A 315 -0.47 -13.34 4.92
C GLY A 315 -1.92 -13.74 5.09
N PHE A 316 -2.97 -13.46 4.29
CA PHE A 316 -3.14 -12.40 3.32
C PHE A 316 -3.68 -11.14 4.00
N LYS A 317 -3.33 -9.96 3.51
CA LYS A 317 -3.74 -8.69 4.13
C LYS A 317 -4.31 -7.73 3.09
N CYS A 318 -5.28 -6.92 3.53
CA CYS A 318 -5.78 -5.75 2.82
C CYS A 318 -5.80 -4.57 3.79
N ASN A 319 -5.07 -3.52 3.48
CA ASN A 319 -4.96 -2.36 4.35
C ASN A 319 -5.30 -1.08 3.59
N SER A 320 -6.05 -0.19 4.24
CA SER A 320 -6.46 1.11 3.74
C SER A 320 -5.85 2.23 4.57
N LEU A 321 -5.44 3.30 3.90
CA LEU A 321 -4.90 4.50 4.49
C LEU A 321 -5.57 5.71 3.83
N VAL A 322 -6.12 6.61 4.63
CA VAL A 322 -6.82 7.80 4.16
C VAL A 322 -6.09 9.05 4.58
N TRP A 323 -5.71 9.85 3.58
CA TRP A 323 -5.10 11.15 3.76
C TRP A 323 -6.03 12.27 3.34
N LYS A 324 -5.96 13.39 4.05
CA LYS A 324 -6.53 14.66 3.60
C LYS A 324 -5.42 15.62 3.22
N SER A 325 -5.51 16.18 2.01
CA SER A 325 -4.56 17.20 1.57
C SER A 325 -4.78 18.52 2.29
N MET A 326 -3.72 19.04 2.91
CA MET A 326 -3.75 20.29 3.68
C MET A 326 -3.54 21.52 2.81
N LYS A 327 -3.04 21.34 1.59
CA LYS A 327 -2.74 22.40 0.63
C LYS A 327 -2.82 21.90 -0.81
N ARG A 328 -2.95 22.80 -1.77
CA ARG A 328 -2.76 22.47 -3.17
C ARG A 328 -1.30 22.09 -3.40
N ILE A 329 -1.07 20.92 -4.00
CA ILE A 329 0.26 20.46 -4.37
C ILE A 329 0.59 21.01 -5.76
N ARG A 330 1.65 21.80 -5.85
CA ARG A 330 2.23 22.25 -7.11
C ARG A 330 3.28 21.25 -7.59
N LYS A 331 3.59 21.26 -8.90
CA LYS A 331 4.61 20.38 -9.49
C LYS A 331 5.89 20.44 -8.65
N PRO A 332 6.31 19.36 -8.03
CA PRO A 332 7.49 19.36 -7.17
C PRO A 332 8.75 19.49 -8.01
N SER A 333 9.76 20.20 -7.50
CA SER A 333 11.06 20.33 -8.17
C SER A 333 11.83 19.01 -8.25
N ARG A 334 11.58 18.10 -7.32
CA ARG A 334 12.14 16.75 -7.27
C ARG A 334 11.02 15.75 -6.99
N ASN A 335 10.86 14.79 -7.87
CA ASN A 335 9.83 13.76 -7.80
C ASN A 335 10.26 12.64 -8.75
N PRO A 336 10.04 11.36 -8.44
CA PRO A 336 10.46 10.25 -9.31
C PRO A 336 9.86 10.27 -10.72
N TRP A 337 8.85 11.12 -10.97
CA TRP A 337 8.20 11.28 -12.26
C TRP A 337 8.66 12.49 -13.07
N ILE A 338 9.45 13.40 -12.49
CA ILE A 338 9.67 14.74 -13.04
C ILE A 338 10.22 14.75 -14.47
N ASP A 339 11.08 13.78 -14.78
CA ASP A 339 11.75 13.62 -16.07
C ASP A 339 10.87 12.97 -17.16
N SER A 340 9.70 12.47 -16.81
CA SER A 340 8.87 11.65 -17.70
C SER A 340 7.38 11.90 -17.58
N ILE A 341 6.93 12.73 -16.64
CA ILE A 341 5.49 12.90 -16.35
C ILE A 341 4.69 13.36 -17.58
N ASP A 342 5.32 14.12 -18.48
CA ASP A 342 4.69 14.63 -19.68
C ASP A 342 4.41 13.55 -20.73
N ARG A 343 5.05 12.36 -20.63
CA ARG A 343 4.80 11.18 -21.47
C ARG A 343 3.64 10.32 -20.98
N TYR A 344 3.09 10.62 -19.81
CA TYR A 344 2.02 9.86 -19.18
C TYR A 344 0.71 10.66 -19.18
N PRO A 345 -0.49 10.03 -19.26
CA PRO A 345 -0.65 8.57 -19.41
C PRO A 345 -0.23 8.07 -20.80
N THR A 346 0.24 6.82 -20.85
CA THR A 346 0.49 6.14 -22.12
C THR A 346 -0.78 5.44 -22.60
N PRO A 347 -1.05 5.36 -23.92
CA PRO A 347 -2.28 4.78 -24.47
C PRO A 347 -2.40 3.24 -24.27
N THR A 348 -1.36 2.56 -23.83
CA THR A 348 -1.18 1.11 -23.98
C THR A 348 -1.38 0.27 -22.72
N LEU A 349 -2.13 0.75 -21.72
CA LEU A 349 -2.40 -0.08 -20.53
C LEU A 349 -3.88 -0.20 -20.21
#